data_eba5c28494f3abf7265818825076b99a
#
_entry.id   eba5c28494f3abf7265818825076b99a
#
_cell.length_a   1.000
_cell.length_b   1.000
_cell.length_c   1.000
_cell.angle_alpha   90.00
_cell.angle_beta   90.00
_cell.angle_gamma   90.00
#
_symmetry.space_group_name_H-M   'P 1'
#
loop_
_entity.id
_entity.type
_entity.pdbx_description
1 polymer ?
#
loop_
_entity_poly.entity_id
_entity_poly.type
_entity_poly.pdbx_seq_one_letter_code
_entity_poly.pdbx_strand_id
1 'polypeptide(L)'
;MQTKQVSFLDVHGVPAKNGYEFRNYWMGTQEEPQSARTVYRFATGSADGLGDQLPAGVLRFYMRDKQGDPQFIGESTIDHTPMGSTLSVSTGDAFDVKVKPVVEKRERLSSRRWRTTMNYTLSNASPRAVTVALQQDGLWGDTRIQSETMRSTRPNADMAEWQVNVPANGTAELTVVFDSSY
;
A
#
# COMPACT_ATOMS: atom_id res chain seq x y z
N MET A 1 -38.32 15.62 8.36
CA MET A 1 -37.45 14.56 8.88
C MET A 1 -36.23 15.26 9.48
N GLN A 2 -35.99 15.12 10.79
CA GLN A 2 -34.81 15.69 11.43
C GLN A 2 -33.74 14.58 11.51
N THR A 3 -32.57 14.82 10.94
CA THR A 3 -31.42 13.94 11.10
C THR A 3 -30.71 14.33 12.39
N LYS A 4 -30.63 13.43 13.36
CA LYS A 4 -29.89 13.62 14.61
C LYS A 4 -28.51 12.96 14.46
N GLN A 5 -27.46 13.74 14.59
CA GLN A 5 -26.09 13.26 14.61
C GLN A 5 -25.65 13.09 16.07
N VAL A 6 -25.18 11.92 16.42
CA VAL A 6 -24.72 11.58 17.77
C VAL A 6 -23.28 11.12 17.67
N SER A 7 -22.37 11.75 18.45
CA SER A 7 -21.01 11.24 18.63
C SER A 7 -21.08 9.95 19.44
N PHE A 8 -20.43 8.89 18.93
CA PHE A 8 -20.37 7.60 19.64
C PHE A 8 -18.93 7.25 20.09
N LEU A 9 -17.93 7.96 19.55
CA LEU A 9 -16.52 7.73 19.85
C LEU A 9 -15.79 9.07 19.81
N ASP A 10 -14.98 9.34 20.85
CA ASP A 10 -14.07 10.49 20.93
C ASP A 10 -12.79 10.02 21.62
N VAL A 11 -11.74 9.77 20.85
CA VAL A 11 -10.46 9.23 21.31
C VAL A 11 -9.32 10.10 20.81
N HIS A 12 -8.37 10.37 21.70
CA HIS A 12 -7.19 11.17 21.42
C HIS A 12 -5.91 10.33 21.51
N GLY A 13 -4.89 10.72 20.74
CA GLY A 13 -3.55 10.14 20.84
C GLY A 13 -3.42 8.73 20.25
N VAL A 14 -4.30 8.35 19.31
CA VAL A 14 -4.17 7.07 18.60
C VAL A 14 -2.91 7.10 17.72
N PRO A 15 -1.94 6.20 17.93
CA PRO A 15 -0.75 6.12 17.12
C PRO A 15 -1.10 5.75 15.68
N ALA A 16 -0.79 6.62 14.73
CA ALA A 16 -0.97 6.36 13.30
C ALA A 16 0.38 6.41 12.58
N LYS A 17 0.67 5.41 11.76
CA LYS A 17 1.87 5.37 10.91
C LYS A 17 1.50 5.81 9.50
N ASN A 18 2.15 6.87 9.03
CA ASN A 18 2.10 7.26 7.64
C ASN A 18 3.03 6.34 6.82
N GLY A 19 2.61 5.96 5.63
CA GLY A 19 3.37 5.13 4.70
C GLY A 19 2.89 5.31 3.27
N TYR A 20 3.52 4.57 2.39
CA TYR A 20 3.17 4.54 0.98
C TYR A 20 2.87 3.11 0.57
N GLU A 21 1.87 2.95 -0.28
CA GLU A 21 1.45 1.68 -0.84
C GLU A 21 1.39 1.78 -2.36
N PHE A 22 1.92 0.76 -3.06
CA PHE A 22 1.74 0.63 -4.50
C PHE A 22 1.32 -0.79 -4.81
N ARG A 23 0.17 -0.96 -5.48
CA ARG A 23 -0.34 -2.25 -5.88
C ARG A 23 -0.27 -2.41 -7.39
N ASN A 24 0.54 -3.36 -7.84
CA ASN A 24 0.60 -3.79 -9.23
C ASN A 24 -0.32 -5.00 -9.41
N TYR A 25 -1.35 -4.87 -10.23
CA TYR A 25 -2.38 -5.90 -10.41
C TYR A 25 -1.98 -6.97 -11.44
N TRP A 26 -0.95 -6.69 -12.24
CA TRP A 26 -0.61 -7.51 -13.37
C TRP A 26 0.91 -7.48 -13.65
N MET A 27 1.48 -8.63 -14.06
CA MET A 27 2.88 -8.70 -14.50
C MET A 27 3.02 -8.12 -15.91
N GLY A 28 2.99 -6.79 -16.02
CA GLY A 28 3.08 -6.03 -17.26
C GLY A 28 3.96 -4.80 -17.11
N THR A 29 4.41 -4.27 -18.26
CA THR A 29 5.16 -3.01 -18.29
C THR A 29 4.20 -1.82 -18.24
N GLN A 30 4.49 -0.86 -17.36
CA GLN A 30 3.90 0.47 -17.37
C GLN A 30 4.87 1.42 -18.06
N GLU A 31 4.38 2.14 -19.08
CA GLU A 31 5.23 3.09 -19.81
C GLU A 31 5.64 4.26 -18.95
N GLU A 32 4.69 4.78 -18.14
CA GLU A 32 4.91 5.91 -17.25
C GLU A 32 4.92 5.47 -15.78
N PRO A 33 5.74 6.14 -14.93
CA PRO A 33 5.71 5.91 -13.49
C PRO A 33 4.35 6.26 -12.90
N GLN A 34 3.79 5.36 -12.10
CA GLN A 34 2.50 5.53 -11.42
C GLN A 34 2.72 6.03 -10.00
N SER A 35 1.84 6.89 -9.49
CA SER A 35 1.90 7.36 -8.11
C SER A 35 1.62 6.25 -7.12
N ALA A 36 2.41 6.17 -6.05
CA ALA A 36 2.03 5.40 -4.88
C ALA A 36 0.85 6.07 -4.15
N ARG A 37 0.13 5.32 -3.33
CA ARG A 37 -0.91 5.87 -2.46
C ARG A 37 -0.34 6.22 -1.10
N THR A 38 -0.70 7.38 -0.58
CA THR A 38 -0.44 7.74 0.81
C THR A 38 -1.44 7.00 1.69
N VAL A 39 -0.95 6.26 2.68
CA VAL A 39 -1.78 5.48 3.60
C VAL A 39 -1.45 5.81 5.05
N TYR A 40 -2.48 5.78 5.89
CA TYR A 40 -2.33 5.84 7.34
C TYR A 40 -2.75 4.50 7.93
N ARG A 41 -1.88 3.91 8.74
CA ARG A 41 -2.13 2.64 9.43
C ARG A 41 -2.24 2.89 10.93
N PHE A 42 -3.31 2.40 11.53
CA PHE A 42 -3.52 2.44 12.99
C PHE A 42 -4.26 1.19 13.46
N ALA A 43 -4.07 0.87 14.73
CA ALA A 43 -4.73 -0.25 15.37
C ALA A 43 -6.07 0.17 15.99
N THR A 44 -7.02 -0.76 16.07
CA THR A 44 -8.29 -0.59 16.79
C THR A 44 -8.27 -1.24 18.18
N GLY A 45 -7.14 -1.87 18.55
CA GLY A 45 -6.96 -2.52 19.85
C GLY A 45 -6.91 -1.52 21.01
N SER A 46 -7.14 -2.02 22.24
CA SER A 46 -7.20 -1.21 23.44
C SER A 46 -5.84 -0.77 23.98
N ALA A 47 -4.77 -1.53 23.72
CA ALA A 47 -3.44 -1.23 24.27
C ALA A 47 -2.68 -0.17 23.47
N ASP A 48 -2.75 -0.23 22.12
CA ASP A 48 -1.95 0.59 21.21
C ASP A 48 -2.77 1.23 20.09
N GLY A 49 -4.07 1.40 20.28
CA GLY A 49 -4.96 1.83 19.21
C GLY A 49 -6.16 2.63 19.67
N LEU A 50 -7.22 2.53 18.87
CA LEU A 50 -8.47 3.25 19.09
C LEU A 50 -9.23 2.82 20.35
N GLY A 51 -9.05 1.57 20.79
CA GLY A 51 -9.73 0.99 21.94
C GLY A 51 -11.18 0.59 21.70
N ASP A 52 -11.66 0.65 20.48
CA ASP A 52 -13.04 0.30 20.12
C ASP A 52 -13.13 -0.22 18.67
N GLN A 53 -14.29 -0.79 18.34
CA GLN A 53 -14.66 -1.18 16.99
C GLN A 53 -15.13 0.04 16.19
N LEU A 54 -14.96 -0.03 14.87
CA LEU A 54 -15.49 0.99 13.96
C LEU A 54 -16.62 0.44 13.12
N PRO A 55 -17.77 1.13 13.05
CA PRO A 55 -18.82 0.80 12.09
C PRO A 55 -18.38 1.10 10.67
N ALA A 56 -18.98 0.45 9.70
CA ALA A 56 -18.81 0.79 8.29
C ALA A 56 -19.21 2.24 8.03
N GLY A 57 -18.42 2.94 7.23
CA GLY A 57 -18.66 4.35 6.93
C GLY A 57 -17.50 5.02 6.22
N VAL A 58 -17.54 6.34 6.19
CA VAL A 58 -16.51 7.17 5.58
C VAL A 58 -15.65 7.83 6.67
N LEU A 59 -14.35 7.53 6.65
CA LEU A 59 -13.35 8.23 7.46
C LEU A 59 -12.84 9.42 6.68
N ARG A 60 -12.88 10.60 7.31
CA ARG A 60 -12.30 11.82 6.76
C ARG A 60 -11.08 12.22 7.56
N PHE A 61 -10.02 12.57 6.84
CA PHE A 61 -8.74 12.93 7.41
C PHE A 61 -8.50 14.43 7.29
N TYR A 62 -8.09 15.03 8.40
CA TYR A 62 -7.73 16.43 8.48
C TYR A 62 -6.35 16.56 9.10
N MET A 63 -5.53 17.42 8.53
CA MET A 63 -4.25 17.81 9.11
C MET A 63 -4.34 19.25 9.58
N ARG A 64 -3.71 19.56 10.71
CA ARG A 64 -3.63 20.96 11.15
C ARG A 64 -2.53 21.67 10.40
N ASP A 65 -2.85 22.83 9.86
CA ASP A 65 -1.87 23.71 9.24
C ASP A 65 -1.01 24.43 10.31
N LYS A 66 -0.15 25.36 9.86
CA LYS A 66 0.74 26.12 10.75
C LYS A 66 -0.03 27.06 11.69
N GLN A 67 -1.25 27.42 11.35
CA GLN A 67 -2.16 28.26 12.14
C GLN A 67 -2.98 27.42 13.12
N GLY A 68 -2.99 26.09 12.96
CA GLY A 68 -3.76 25.15 13.77
C GLY A 68 -5.13 24.82 13.18
N ASP A 69 -5.44 25.33 11.99
CA ASP A 69 -6.72 25.11 11.33
C ASP A 69 -6.78 23.73 10.63
N PRO A 70 -7.92 23.02 10.69
CA PRO A 70 -8.06 21.73 10.08
C PRO A 70 -8.16 21.84 8.55
N GLN A 71 -7.21 21.24 7.85
CA GLN A 71 -7.19 21.12 6.40
C GLN A 71 -7.56 19.69 6.00
N PHE A 72 -8.57 19.54 5.16
CA PHE A 72 -8.97 18.25 4.62
C PHE A 72 -7.86 17.67 3.73
N ILE A 73 -7.44 16.43 4.00
CA ILE A 73 -6.37 15.74 3.25
C ILE A 73 -6.84 14.48 2.53
N GLY A 74 -8.04 14.02 2.79
CA GLY A 74 -8.60 12.87 2.08
C GLY A 74 -9.70 12.15 2.86
N GLU A 75 -10.34 11.21 2.20
CA GLU A 75 -11.36 10.35 2.79
C GLU A 75 -11.23 8.91 2.28
N SER A 76 -11.67 7.97 3.07
CA SER A 76 -11.70 6.55 2.72
C SER A 76 -12.92 5.88 3.31
N THR A 77 -13.57 5.02 2.52
CA THR A 77 -14.63 4.14 3.02
C THR A 77 -14.02 2.96 3.73
N ILE A 78 -14.58 2.60 4.88
CA ILE A 78 -14.21 1.42 5.66
C ILE A 78 -15.42 0.51 5.85
N ASP A 79 -15.17 -0.77 5.94
CA ASP A 79 -16.13 -1.77 6.39
C ASP A 79 -16.16 -1.84 7.93
N HIS A 80 -17.13 -2.61 8.47
CA HIS A 80 -17.16 -2.92 9.90
C HIS A 80 -15.83 -3.50 10.34
N THR A 81 -15.13 -2.79 11.22
CA THR A 81 -13.78 -3.13 11.67
C THR A 81 -13.84 -3.50 13.15
N PRO A 82 -13.63 -4.79 13.51
CA PRO A 82 -13.62 -5.22 14.90
C PRO A 82 -12.48 -4.59 15.71
N MET A 83 -12.64 -4.52 17.02
CA MET A 83 -11.55 -4.17 17.93
C MET A 83 -10.42 -5.20 17.81
N GLY A 84 -9.17 -4.74 17.87
CA GLY A 84 -7.96 -5.58 17.71
C GLY A 84 -7.50 -5.75 16.27
N SER A 85 -8.15 -5.08 15.30
CA SER A 85 -7.74 -5.05 13.90
C SER A 85 -6.67 -3.97 13.64
N THR A 86 -5.96 -4.10 12.52
CA THR A 86 -5.15 -2.99 11.95
C THR A 86 -5.87 -2.47 10.72
N LEU A 87 -6.10 -1.17 10.70
CA LEU A 87 -6.73 -0.47 9.58
C LEU A 87 -5.66 0.26 8.77
N SER A 88 -5.71 0.08 7.44
CA SER A 88 -4.92 0.86 6.48
C SER A 88 -5.88 1.67 5.61
N VAL A 89 -5.78 2.99 5.68
CA VAL A 89 -6.68 3.90 4.97
C VAL A 89 -5.89 4.82 4.07
N SER A 90 -6.33 4.92 2.81
CA SER A 90 -5.69 5.77 1.82
C SER A 90 -6.29 7.18 1.86
N THR A 91 -5.43 8.20 1.80
CA THR A 91 -5.83 9.61 1.71
C THR A 91 -5.67 10.21 0.32
N GLY A 92 -5.14 9.43 -0.63
CA GLY A 92 -4.96 9.85 -2.03
C GLY A 92 -3.61 9.44 -2.60
N ASP A 93 -3.35 9.88 -3.82
CA ASP A 93 -2.12 9.60 -4.53
C ASP A 93 -0.96 10.48 -4.02
N ALA A 94 0.22 9.87 -3.90
CA ALA A 94 1.43 10.61 -3.56
C ALA A 94 1.97 11.35 -4.79
N PHE A 95 2.37 12.61 -4.62
CA PHE A 95 2.96 13.40 -5.70
C PHE A 95 4.46 13.11 -5.88
N ASP A 96 5.13 12.76 -4.81
CA ASP A 96 6.58 12.66 -4.67
C ASP A 96 7.09 11.21 -4.69
N VAL A 97 6.20 10.22 -4.60
CA VAL A 97 6.58 8.79 -4.61
C VAL A 97 5.90 8.07 -5.75
N LYS A 98 6.71 7.55 -6.67
CA LYS A 98 6.22 6.86 -7.87
C LYS A 98 6.91 5.50 -8.04
N VAL A 99 6.21 4.61 -8.72
CA VAL A 99 6.69 3.26 -9.04
C VAL A 99 6.48 2.98 -10.52
N LYS A 100 7.50 2.43 -11.17
CA LYS A 100 7.45 1.99 -12.57
C LYS A 100 7.72 0.49 -12.66
N PRO A 101 6.68 -0.34 -12.80
CA PRO A 101 6.84 -1.76 -13.10
C PRO A 101 7.23 -1.97 -14.57
N VAL A 102 8.22 -2.83 -14.81
CA VAL A 102 8.69 -3.20 -16.17
C VAL A 102 8.90 -4.71 -16.23
N VAL A 103 8.40 -5.33 -17.29
CA VAL A 103 8.77 -6.70 -17.67
C VAL A 103 10.11 -6.64 -18.39
N GLU A 104 11.20 -6.99 -17.73
CA GLU A 104 12.52 -7.04 -18.36
C GLU A 104 12.65 -8.24 -19.30
N LYS A 105 12.09 -9.37 -18.89
CA LYS A 105 12.17 -10.61 -19.68
C LYS A 105 10.94 -11.47 -19.45
N ARG A 106 10.46 -12.12 -20.51
CA ARG A 106 9.44 -13.15 -20.46
C ARG A 106 9.83 -14.32 -21.33
N GLU A 107 9.98 -15.49 -20.74
CA GLU A 107 10.40 -16.71 -21.39
C GLU A 107 9.34 -17.79 -21.24
N ARG A 108 9.06 -18.48 -22.34
CA ARG A 108 8.20 -19.66 -22.31
C ARG A 108 9.04 -20.89 -21.97
N LEU A 109 8.79 -21.50 -20.83
CA LEU A 109 9.50 -22.71 -20.36
C LEU A 109 8.85 -23.99 -20.90
N SER A 110 7.52 -23.99 -21.05
CA SER A 110 6.77 -25.09 -21.67
C SER A 110 5.44 -24.60 -22.24
N SER A 111 4.57 -25.51 -22.67
CA SER A 111 3.24 -25.16 -23.21
C SER A 111 2.38 -24.35 -22.21
N ARG A 112 2.58 -24.54 -20.91
CA ARG A 112 1.80 -23.91 -19.83
C ARG A 112 2.63 -23.15 -18.81
N ARG A 113 3.96 -23.09 -18.96
CA ARG A 113 4.84 -22.43 -17.97
C ARG A 113 5.59 -21.26 -18.58
N TRP A 114 5.60 -20.17 -17.84
CA TRP A 114 6.29 -18.93 -18.21
C TRP A 114 7.17 -18.47 -17.07
N ARG A 115 8.34 -17.96 -17.40
CA ARG A 115 9.21 -17.23 -16.49
C ARG A 115 9.17 -15.76 -16.82
N THR A 116 8.79 -14.92 -15.86
CA THR A 116 8.72 -13.47 -16.02
C THR A 116 9.66 -12.80 -15.04
N THR A 117 10.59 -12.00 -15.54
CA THR A 117 11.43 -11.11 -14.73
C THR A 117 10.80 -9.74 -14.72
N MET A 118 10.39 -9.30 -13.53
CA MET A 118 9.87 -7.96 -13.27
C MET A 118 10.94 -7.11 -12.62
N ASN A 119 11.11 -5.88 -13.09
CA ASN A 119 11.83 -4.83 -12.40
C ASN A 119 10.85 -3.74 -11.96
N TYR A 120 10.99 -3.28 -10.73
CA TYR A 120 10.22 -2.17 -10.17
C TYR A 120 11.21 -1.07 -9.79
N THR A 121 11.14 0.05 -10.49
CA THR A 121 11.89 1.27 -10.13
C THR A 121 11.00 2.16 -9.29
N LEU A 122 11.41 2.41 -8.05
CA LEU A 122 10.71 3.30 -7.13
C LEU A 122 11.48 4.62 -7.04
N SER A 123 10.80 5.73 -7.15
CA SER A 123 11.39 7.07 -7.04
C SER A 123 10.72 7.86 -5.92
N ASN A 124 11.52 8.62 -5.19
CA ASN A 124 11.10 9.48 -4.10
C ASN A 124 11.70 10.87 -4.29
N ALA A 125 10.87 11.87 -4.56
CA ALA A 125 11.26 13.26 -4.70
C ALA A 125 11.16 14.05 -3.38
N SER A 126 10.79 13.40 -2.28
CA SER A 126 10.71 14.06 -0.98
C SER A 126 12.10 14.16 -0.31
N PRO A 127 12.32 15.13 0.59
CA PRO A 127 13.60 15.32 1.27
C PRO A 127 13.84 14.30 2.41
N ARG A 128 12.98 13.32 2.57
CA ARG A 128 13.08 12.24 3.58
C ARG A 128 13.03 10.88 2.91
N ALA A 129 13.78 9.93 3.46
CA ALA A 129 13.65 8.54 3.05
C ALA A 129 12.24 8.02 3.42
N VAL A 130 11.68 7.18 2.55
CA VAL A 130 10.34 6.61 2.72
C VAL A 130 10.39 5.10 2.54
N THR A 131 9.41 4.41 3.13
CA THR A 131 9.18 2.99 2.87
C THR A 131 7.91 2.84 2.07
N VAL A 132 7.98 2.14 0.96
CA VAL A 132 6.86 1.81 0.09
C VAL A 132 6.53 0.34 0.25
N ALA A 133 5.29 0.03 0.64
CA ALA A 133 4.74 -1.32 0.58
C ALA A 133 4.36 -1.60 -0.89
N LEU A 134 5.27 -2.25 -1.62
CA LEU A 134 5.04 -2.65 -2.99
C LEU A 134 4.36 -4.02 -3.02
N GLN A 135 3.19 -4.08 -3.59
CA GLN A 135 2.36 -5.27 -3.71
C GLN A 135 2.28 -5.71 -5.17
N GLN A 136 2.63 -6.96 -5.43
CA GLN A 136 2.34 -7.64 -6.69
C GLN A 136 1.19 -8.59 -6.48
N ASP A 137 0.09 -8.30 -7.12
CA ASP A 137 -1.11 -9.13 -7.19
C ASP A 137 -1.09 -10.01 -8.46
N GLY A 138 -2.11 -10.84 -8.62
CA GLY A 138 -2.26 -11.69 -9.82
C GLY A 138 -1.33 -12.90 -9.82
N LEU A 139 -0.87 -13.35 -8.68
CA LEU A 139 -0.02 -14.55 -8.53
C LEU A 139 -0.87 -15.83 -8.46
N TRP A 140 -1.82 -15.96 -9.37
CA TRP A 140 -2.79 -17.07 -9.39
C TRP A 140 -2.14 -18.39 -9.80
N GLY A 141 -2.89 -19.47 -9.52
CA GLY A 141 -2.49 -20.82 -9.90
C GLY A 141 -1.20 -21.26 -9.17
N ASP A 142 -0.29 -21.86 -9.90
CA ASP A 142 1.01 -22.31 -9.40
C ASP A 142 2.11 -21.25 -9.68
N THR A 143 1.81 -19.97 -9.38
CA THR A 143 2.81 -18.91 -9.51
C THR A 143 3.74 -18.88 -8.30
N ARG A 144 5.05 -19.00 -8.56
CA ARG A 144 6.11 -19.03 -7.53
C ARG A 144 7.16 -17.97 -7.79
N ILE A 145 7.66 -17.35 -6.72
CA ILE A 145 8.85 -16.52 -6.78
C ILE A 145 10.07 -17.44 -6.81
N GLN A 146 10.84 -17.35 -7.90
CA GLN A 146 12.09 -18.10 -8.09
C GLN A 146 13.28 -17.39 -7.45
N SER A 147 13.34 -16.08 -7.61
CA SER A 147 14.34 -15.23 -6.99
C SER A 147 13.80 -13.82 -6.81
N GLU A 148 14.33 -13.14 -5.81
CA GLU A 148 13.98 -11.76 -5.48
C GLU A 148 15.19 -11.05 -4.85
N THR A 149 15.39 -9.78 -5.16
CA THR A 149 16.50 -8.98 -4.59
C THR A 149 16.23 -8.55 -3.15
N MET A 150 14.96 -8.54 -2.73
CA MET A 150 14.52 -8.29 -1.37
C MET A 150 13.50 -9.35 -0.99
N ARG A 151 13.45 -9.72 0.28
CA ARG A 151 12.53 -10.76 0.74
C ARG A 151 11.10 -10.23 0.83
N SER A 152 10.18 -10.96 0.20
CA SER A 152 8.74 -10.71 0.28
C SER A 152 8.08 -11.34 1.49
N THR A 153 6.90 -10.82 1.81
CA THR A 153 5.87 -11.50 2.58
C THR A 153 4.70 -11.88 1.68
N ARG A 154 3.89 -12.85 2.10
CA ARG A 154 2.69 -13.29 1.36
C ARG A 154 1.45 -12.96 2.19
N PRO A 155 0.82 -11.78 2.00
CA PRO A 155 -0.40 -11.40 2.72
C PRO A 155 -1.57 -12.37 2.44
N ASN A 156 -1.60 -12.93 1.22
CA ASN A 156 -2.53 -13.98 0.80
C ASN A 156 -1.91 -14.85 -0.31
N ALA A 157 -2.66 -15.82 -0.81
CA ALA A 157 -2.18 -16.75 -1.84
C ALA A 157 -1.79 -16.07 -3.15
N ASP A 158 -2.51 -15.01 -3.53
CA ASP A 158 -2.43 -14.38 -4.84
C ASP A 158 -1.58 -13.10 -4.86
N MET A 159 -0.98 -12.73 -3.71
CA MET A 159 -0.23 -11.48 -3.56
C MET A 159 1.10 -11.69 -2.83
N ALA A 160 2.14 -10.98 -3.29
CA ALA A 160 3.39 -10.80 -2.58
C ALA A 160 3.60 -9.31 -2.26
N GLU A 161 4.22 -9.01 -1.11
CA GLU A 161 4.49 -7.66 -0.65
C GLU A 161 5.96 -7.50 -0.23
N TRP A 162 6.57 -6.42 -0.66
CA TRP A 162 7.92 -5.99 -0.29
C TRP A 162 7.89 -4.64 0.39
N GLN A 163 8.65 -4.47 1.47
CA GLN A 163 8.88 -3.20 2.12
C GLN A 163 10.15 -2.56 1.55
N VAL A 164 10.00 -1.71 0.54
CA VAL A 164 11.11 -1.11 -0.19
C VAL A 164 11.46 0.25 0.41
N ASN A 165 12.68 0.38 0.93
CA ASN A 165 13.20 1.67 1.40
C ASN A 165 13.73 2.48 0.21
N VAL A 166 13.18 3.68 0.02
CA VAL A 166 13.59 4.62 -1.04
C VAL A 166 14.26 5.83 -0.40
N PRO A 167 15.53 6.12 -0.71
CA PRO A 167 16.23 7.24 -0.10
C PRO A 167 15.59 8.58 -0.45
N ALA A 168 15.91 9.61 0.34
CA ALA A 168 15.51 10.98 0.06
C ALA A 168 16.03 11.44 -1.31
N ASN A 169 15.19 12.08 -2.13
CA ASN A 169 15.53 12.55 -3.48
C ASN A 169 16.23 11.48 -4.33
N GLY A 170 15.82 10.21 -4.20
CA GLY A 170 16.51 9.09 -4.79
C GLY A 170 15.60 8.01 -5.35
N THR A 171 16.22 6.91 -5.74
CA THR A 171 15.56 5.75 -6.32
C THR A 171 15.96 4.46 -5.63
N ALA A 172 15.12 3.44 -5.72
CA ALA A 172 15.40 2.07 -5.34
C ALA A 172 14.87 1.13 -6.42
N GLU A 173 15.48 -0.04 -6.54
CA GLU A 173 15.07 -1.05 -7.50
C GLU A 173 14.77 -2.37 -6.80
N LEU A 174 13.76 -3.05 -7.28
CA LEU A 174 13.40 -4.40 -6.88
C LEU A 174 13.27 -5.26 -8.14
N THR A 175 14.04 -6.34 -8.23
CA THR A 175 13.91 -7.32 -9.31
C THR A 175 13.37 -8.61 -8.74
N VAL A 176 12.35 -9.17 -9.41
CA VAL A 176 11.68 -10.41 -9.00
C VAL A 176 11.49 -11.31 -10.22
N VAL A 177 11.82 -12.59 -10.08
CA VAL A 177 11.59 -13.61 -11.10
C VAL A 177 10.43 -14.50 -10.66
N PHE A 178 9.39 -14.53 -11.47
CA PHE A 178 8.21 -15.37 -11.26
C PHE A 178 8.17 -16.53 -12.25
N ASP A 179 7.87 -17.72 -11.78
CA ASP A 179 7.45 -18.86 -12.61
C ASP A 179 5.94 -19.01 -12.44
N SER A 180 5.21 -18.87 -13.54
CA SER A 180 3.74 -18.99 -13.58
C SER A 180 3.31 -20.16 -14.44
N SER A 181 2.24 -20.85 -14.05
CA SER A 181 1.62 -21.94 -14.80
C SER A 181 0.14 -21.60 -15.05
N TYR A 182 -0.28 -21.63 -16.32
CA TYR A 182 -1.65 -21.35 -16.75
C TYR A 182 -2.25 -22.52 -17.53
#